data_11167077b58982cfa7a73368aa42fe9c
#
_entry.id   11167077b58982cfa7a73368aa42fe9c
#
_cell.length_a   1.000
_cell.length_b   1.000
_cell.length_c   1.000
_cell.angle_alpha   90.00
_cell.angle_beta   90.00
_cell.angle_gamma   90.00
#
_symmetry.space_group_name_H-M   'P 1'
#
loop_
_entity.id
_entity.type
_entity.pdbx_description
1 polymer ?
#
loop_
_entity_poly.entity_id
_entity_poly.type
_entity_poly.pdbx_seq_one_letter_code
_entity_poly.pdbx_strand_id
1 'polypeptide(L)'
;MSDIDLDRLLCIVVGVQLRAELGDRPLAYRLEQDIRTLLDAALGKPAEGQPPRLSPVVLSDVYFLNNEDIQSRPAISVGGPAMNAFSAMLVDKLPTVLAIENTLVVQMDLEMDDPRCAVWGMNHVDTVRAVDVFVVKGYLDMFVNGVVEKLQP
;
A
#
# COMPACT_ATOMS: atom_id res chain seq x y z
N MET A 1 12.67 11.64 21.35
CA MET A 1 11.97 10.92 20.28
C MET A 1 12.17 11.69 18.98
N SER A 2 12.69 11.02 17.98
CA SER A 2 12.86 11.68 16.69
C SER A 2 11.49 11.90 16.06
N ASP A 3 11.30 13.07 15.48
CA ASP A 3 10.08 13.34 14.74
C ASP A 3 10.02 12.44 13.50
N ILE A 4 8.83 11.91 13.25
CA ILE A 4 8.59 11.14 12.03
C ILE A 4 8.46 12.13 10.88
N ASP A 5 9.28 11.94 9.85
CA ASP A 5 9.18 12.75 8.63
C ASP A 5 8.06 12.20 7.77
N LEU A 6 6.91 12.83 7.84
CA LEU A 6 5.71 12.38 7.12
C LEU A 6 5.91 12.41 5.60
N ASP A 7 6.81 13.27 5.10
CA ASP A 7 7.06 13.36 3.66
C ASP A 7 7.83 12.16 3.10
N ARG A 8 8.31 11.28 3.97
CA ARG A 8 9.04 10.08 3.58
C ARG A 8 8.20 8.80 3.65
N LEU A 9 6.95 8.90 4.09
CA LEU A 9 6.12 7.70 4.30
C LEU A 9 5.55 7.15 3.00
N LEU A 10 5.61 5.83 2.87
CA LEU A 10 4.79 5.06 1.94
C LEU A 10 3.87 4.22 2.81
N CYS A 11 2.58 4.49 2.76
CA CYS A 11 1.63 3.92 3.73
C CYS A 11 1.02 2.62 3.21
N ILE A 12 0.94 1.62 4.09
CA ILE A 12 0.19 0.39 3.84
C ILE A 12 -0.95 0.38 4.85
N VAL A 13 -2.18 0.46 4.36
CA VAL A 13 -3.35 0.75 5.20
C VAL A 13 -4.21 -0.49 5.35
N VAL A 14 -4.49 -0.87 6.58
CA VAL A 14 -5.31 -2.04 6.93
C VAL A 14 -6.46 -1.63 7.83
N GLY A 15 -7.53 -2.43 7.83
CA GLY A 15 -8.67 -2.18 8.71
C GLY A 15 -8.35 -2.45 10.18
N VAL A 16 -9.17 -1.90 11.07
CA VAL A 16 -8.99 -2.06 12.54
C VAL A 16 -9.81 -3.20 13.12
N GLN A 17 -10.73 -3.77 12.35
CA GLN A 17 -11.55 -4.89 12.84
C GLN A 17 -10.70 -6.11 13.12
N LEU A 18 -11.14 -6.96 14.03
CA LEU A 18 -10.37 -8.14 14.45
C LEU A 18 -9.98 -9.03 13.27
N ARG A 19 -10.86 -9.24 12.30
CA ARG A 19 -10.54 -10.04 11.11
C ARG A 19 -9.40 -9.41 10.30
N ALA A 20 -9.39 -8.09 10.16
CA ALA A 20 -8.31 -7.39 9.47
C ALA A 20 -6.99 -7.49 10.26
N GLU A 21 -7.05 -7.37 11.59
CA GLU A 21 -5.85 -7.52 12.43
C GLU A 21 -5.24 -8.91 12.31
N LEU A 22 -6.05 -9.96 12.29
CA LEU A 22 -5.56 -11.33 12.21
C LEU A 22 -5.18 -11.76 10.80
N GLY A 23 -5.85 -11.23 9.77
CA GLY A 23 -5.67 -11.65 8.39
C GLY A 23 -4.90 -10.67 7.53
N ASP A 24 -5.36 -9.43 7.46
CA ASP A 24 -4.83 -8.45 6.51
C ASP A 24 -3.53 -7.81 7.00
N ARG A 25 -3.39 -7.58 8.29
CA ARG A 25 -2.17 -6.95 8.83
C ARG A 25 -0.91 -7.77 8.58
N PRO A 26 -0.89 -9.11 8.75
CA PRO A 26 0.27 -9.90 8.36
C PRO A 26 0.63 -9.76 6.87
N LEU A 27 -0.37 -9.63 6.00
CA LEU A 27 -0.12 -9.40 4.56
C LEU A 27 0.50 -8.03 4.32
N ALA A 28 0.08 -7.03 5.08
CA ALA A 28 0.67 -5.69 5.00
C ALA A 28 2.14 -5.70 5.44
N TYR A 29 2.49 -6.46 6.46
CA TYR A 29 3.89 -6.61 6.89
C TYR A 29 4.72 -7.32 5.83
N ARG A 30 4.15 -8.28 5.13
CA ARG A 30 4.82 -8.92 4.00
C ARG A 30 5.10 -7.90 2.90
N LEU A 31 4.11 -7.08 2.54
CA LEU A 31 4.29 -6.00 1.55
C LEU A 31 5.34 -4.99 2.01
N GLU A 32 5.37 -4.67 3.28
CA GLU A 32 6.38 -3.76 3.85
C GLU A 32 7.79 -4.27 3.55
N GLN A 33 8.04 -5.57 3.75
CA GLN A 33 9.34 -6.16 3.46
C GLN A 33 9.66 -6.15 1.97
N ASP A 34 8.70 -6.49 1.13
CA ASP A 34 8.87 -6.46 -0.32
C ASP A 34 9.18 -5.05 -0.81
N ILE A 35 8.50 -4.05 -0.26
CA ILE A 35 8.72 -2.65 -0.61
C ILE A 35 10.12 -2.19 -0.18
N ARG A 36 10.58 -2.57 1.01
CA ARG A 36 11.94 -2.24 1.46
C ARG A 36 12.99 -2.80 0.51
N THR A 37 12.80 -4.03 0.07
CA THR A 37 13.71 -4.66 -0.90
C THR A 37 13.73 -3.88 -2.22
N LEU A 38 12.56 -3.51 -2.73
CA LEU A 38 12.46 -2.74 -3.96
C LEU A 38 13.06 -1.35 -3.83
N LEU A 39 12.85 -0.68 -2.70
CA LEU A 39 13.40 0.65 -2.46
C LEU A 39 14.93 0.61 -2.33
N ASP A 40 15.47 -0.40 -1.67
CA ASP A 40 16.92 -0.58 -1.58
C ASP A 40 17.54 -0.80 -2.96
N ALA A 41 16.85 -1.56 -3.82
CA ALA A 41 17.32 -1.79 -5.19
C ALA A 41 17.24 -0.51 -6.04
N ALA A 42 16.21 0.31 -5.86
CA ALA A 42 15.99 1.50 -6.68
C ALA A 42 16.80 2.72 -6.19
N LEU A 43 16.94 2.91 -4.89
CA LEU A 43 17.53 4.10 -4.28
C LEU A 43 18.88 3.83 -3.61
N GLY A 44 19.26 2.56 -3.45
CA GLY A 44 20.39 2.16 -2.62
C GLY A 44 20.03 2.21 -1.14
N LYS A 45 20.80 1.48 -0.32
CA LYS A 45 20.62 1.53 1.12
C LYS A 45 21.03 2.89 1.64
N PRO A 46 20.35 3.45 2.64
CA PRO A 46 20.76 4.72 3.21
C PRO A 46 22.14 4.60 3.86
N ALA A 47 22.91 5.68 3.82
CA ALA A 47 24.19 5.74 4.51
C ALA A 47 23.96 5.58 6.02
N GLU A 48 24.97 5.06 6.71
CA GLU A 48 24.91 4.88 8.16
C GLU A 48 24.54 6.20 8.84
N GLY A 49 23.53 6.16 9.71
CA GLY A 49 23.05 7.34 10.42
C GLY A 49 22.10 8.22 9.62
N GLN A 50 21.82 7.89 8.37
CA GLN A 50 20.90 8.66 7.53
C GLN A 50 19.54 7.95 7.43
N PRO A 51 18.43 8.70 7.48
CA PRO A 51 17.11 8.09 7.28
C PRO A 51 16.92 7.68 5.81
N PRO A 52 16.13 6.65 5.52
CA PRO A 52 15.81 6.31 4.14
C PRO A 52 14.98 7.43 3.49
N ARG A 53 15.08 7.57 2.17
CA ARG A 53 14.30 8.58 1.42
C ARG A 53 12.81 8.26 1.43
N LEU A 54 12.46 6.99 1.46
CA LEU A 54 11.09 6.49 1.62
C LEU A 54 11.06 5.40 2.66
N SER A 55 10.05 5.43 3.52
CA SER A 55 9.87 4.44 4.57
C SER A 55 8.46 3.83 4.48
N PRO A 56 8.34 2.55 4.18
CA PRO A 56 7.04 1.90 4.26
C PRO A 56 6.61 1.76 5.72
N VAL A 57 5.33 2.00 5.97
CA VAL A 57 4.76 1.91 7.31
C VAL A 57 3.35 1.32 7.23
N VAL A 58 3.02 0.44 8.15
CA VAL A 58 1.68 -0.16 8.24
C VAL A 58 0.85 0.66 9.21
N LEU A 59 -0.29 1.16 8.73
CA LEU A 59 -1.21 2.01 9.49
C LEU A 59 -2.62 1.47 9.43
N SER A 60 -3.43 1.76 10.45
CA SER A 60 -4.85 1.45 10.37
C SER A 60 -5.58 2.46 9.47
N ASP A 61 -6.70 2.03 8.90
CA ASP A 61 -7.56 2.89 8.09
C ASP A 61 -8.09 4.08 8.90
N VAL A 62 -8.45 3.85 10.15
CA VAL A 62 -8.93 4.91 11.05
C VAL A 62 -7.85 5.97 11.25
N TYR A 63 -6.62 5.54 11.54
CA TYR A 63 -5.50 6.48 11.71
C TYR A 63 -5.23 7.26 10.42
N PHE A 64 -5.15 6.56 9.30
CA PHE A 64 -4.84 7.17 8.00
C PHE A 64 -5.91 8.21 7.61
N LEU A 65 -7.18 7.85 7.74
CA LEU A 65 -8.29 8.71 7.31
C LEU A 65 -8.55 9.87 8.26
N ASN A 66 -8.04 9.82 9.49
CA ASN A 66 -8.18 10.91 10.46
C ASN A 66 -6.96 11.83 10.51
N ASN A 67 -5.97 11.63 9.65
CA ASN A 67 -4.76 12.46 9.62
C ASN A 67 -4.56 13.04 8.23
N GLU A 68 -4.99 14.28 8.04
CA GLU A 68 -4.89 14.95 6.73
C GLU A 68 -3.45 15.05 6.23
N ASP A 69 -2.49 15.16 7.14
CA ASP A 69 -1.07 15.34 6.80
C ASP A 69 -0.49 14.15 6.03
N ILE A 70 -1.05 12.95 6.20
CA ILE A 70 -0.55 11.75 5.53
C ILE A 70 -1.40 11.29 4.35
N GLN A 71 -2.59 11.87 4.15
CA GLN A 71 -3.52 11.40 3.12
C GLN A 71 -3.04 11.67 1.70
N SER A 72 -2.10 12.59 1.52
CA SER A 72 -1.48 12.86 0.23
C SER A 72 -0.31 11.92 -0.08
N ARG A 73 0.07 11.09 0.87
CA ARG A 73 1.20 10.19 0.69
C ARG A 73 0.82 8.99 -0.17
N PRO A 74 1.81 8.38 -0.85
CA PRO A 74 1.57 7.11 -1.53
C PRO A 74 1.04 6.09 -0.55
N ALA A 75 0.01 5.34 -0.96
CA ALA A 75 -0.64 4.40 -0.06
C ALA A 75 -1.19 3.18 -0.78
N ILE A 76 -1.06 2.03 -0.13
CA ILE A 76 -1.63 0.76 -0.57
C ILE A 76 -2.65 0.32 0.46
N SER A 77 -3.91 0.15 0.05
CA SER A 77 -4.96 -0.36 0.92
C SER A 77 -5.05 -1.88 0.77
N VAL A 78 -4.97 -2.60 1.87
CA VAL A 78 -5.05 -4.07 1.88
C VAL A 78 -6.31 -4.50 2.62
N GLY A 79 -7.16 -5.26 1.95
CA GLY A 79 -8.43 -5.73 2.49
C GLY A 79 -9.62 -5.06 1.81
N GLY A 80 -10.74 -5.76 1.76
CA GLY A 80 -11.93 -5.33 1.05
C GLY A 80 -12.68 -4.16 1.69
N PRO A 81 -13.60 -3.55 0.93
CA PRO A 81 -14.35 -2.38 1.41
C PRO A 81 -15.13 -2.59 2.69
N ALA A 82 -15.57 -3.83 2.97
CA ALA A 82 -16.30 -4.13 4.21
C ALA A 82 -15.40 -4.15 5.44
N MET A 83 -14.08 -4.34 5.26
CA MET A 83 -13.11 -4.49 6.33
C MET A 83 -12.15 -3.32 6.43
N ASN A 84 -12.07 -2.48 5.40
CA ASN A 84 -11.10 -1.41 5.29
C ASN A 84 -11.78 -0.18 4.70
N ALA A 85 -11.90 0.87 5.51
CA ALA A 85 -12.59 2.08 5.11
C ALA A 85 -11.85 2.83 4.00
N PHE A 86 -10.54 2.68 3.91
CA PHE A 86 -9.77 3.29 2.82
C PHE A 86 -10.07 2.59 1.49
N SER A 87 -10.15 1.25 1.48
CA SER A 87 -10.58 0.51 0.30
C SER A 87 -11.99 0.93 -0.13
N ALA A 88 -12.90 1.12 0.84
CA ALA A 88 -14.25 1.58 0.55
C ALA A 88 -14.26 2.95 -0.15
N MET A 89 -13.37 3.84 0.28
CA MET A 89 -13.22 5.16 -0.34
C MET A 89 -12.66 5.05 -1.76
N LEU A 90 -11.73 4.12 -2.00
CA LEU A 90 -11.04 4.00 -3.28
C LEU A 90 -11.86 3.29 -4.36
N VAL A 91 -12.88 2.52 -4.00
CA VAL A 91 -13.67 1.72 -4.95
C VAL A 91 -14.14 2.55 -6.15
N ASP A 92 -14.62 3.76 -5.91
CA ASP A 92 -15.17 4.62 -6.96
C ASP A 92 -14.14 5.62 -7.52
N LYS A 93 -12.92 5.60 -7.00
CA LYS A 93 -11.90 6.62 -7.38
C LYS A 93 -10.78 6.09 -8.23
N LEU A 94 -10.50 4.78 -8.16
CA LEU A 94 -9.40 4.18 -8.90
C LEU A 94 -9.91 3.21 -9.95
N PRO A 95 -9.26 3.14 -11.12
CA PRO A 95 -9.60 2.12 -12.09
C PRO A 95 -9.20 0.74 -11.58
N THR A 96 -9.95 -0.26 -12.01
CA THR A 96 -9.61 -1.66 -11.75
C THR A 96 -8.65 -2.14 -12.83
N VAL A 97 -7.44 -2.54 -12.44
CA VAL A 97 -6.44 -3.06 -13.38
C VAL A 97 -6.47 -4.56 -13.48
N LEU A 98 -7.04 -5.24 -12.47
CA LEU A 98 -7.23 -6.68 -12.48
C LEU A 98 -8.45 -7.01 -11.65
N ALA A 99 -9.33 -7.82 -12.19
CA ALA A 99 -10.44 -8.38 -11.45
C ALA A 99 -10.63 -9.83 -11.90
N ILE A 100 -10.71 -10.72 -10.91
CA ILE A 100 -11.14 -12.09 -11.14
C ILE A 100 -12.56 -12.17 -10.55
N GLU A 101 -13.50 -12.51 -11.38
CA GLU A 101 -14.91 -12.43 -11.04
C GLU A 101 -15.23 -13.08 -9.69
N ASN A 102 -15.89 -12.33 -8.82
CA ASN A 102 -16.32 -12.74 -7.48
C ASN A 102 -15.17 -13.25 -6.59
N THR A 103 -13.93 -12.90 -6.89
CA THR A 103 -12.77 -13.43 -6.16
C THR A 103 -11.89 -12.32 -5.64
N LEU A 104 -11.21 -11.59 -6.53
CA LEU A 104 -10.24 -10.58 -6.10
C LEU A 104 -10.20 -9.39 -7.05
N VAL A 105 -9.67 -8.28 -6.53
CA VAL A 105 -9.59 -7.01 -7.25
C VAL A 105 -8.27 -6.32 -6.91
N VAL A 106 -7.66 -5.74 -7.95
CA VAL A 106 -6.56 -4.79 -7.79
C VAL A 106 -6.97 -3.50 -8.48
N GLN A 107 -6.95 -2.41 -7.76
CA GLN A 107 -7.24 -1.07 -8.28
C GLN A 107 -5.99 -0.20 -8.18
N MET A 108 -5.67 0.50 -9.27
CA MET A 108 -4.45 1.29 -9.33
C MET A 108 -4.51 2.19 -10.55
N ASP A 109 -3.99 3.42 -10.42
CA ASP A 109 -3.75 4.30 -11.55
C ASP A 109 -2.38 3.94 -12.13
N LEU A 110 -2.35 3.31 -13.30
CA LEU A 110 -1.11 2.87 -13.92
C LEU A 110 -0.20 4.02 -14.34
N GLU A 111 -0.76 5.22 -14.52
CA GLU A 111 0.03 6.41 -14.83
C GLU A 111 0.59 7.08 -13.58
N MET A 112 0.18 6.61 -12.40
CA MET A 112 0.65 7.10 -11.10
C MET A 112 0.41 8.60 -10.86
N ASP A 113 -0.60 9.17 -11.51
CA ASP A 113 -1.06 10.51 -11.15
C ASP A 113 -1.74 10.49 -9.79
N ASP A 114 -2.43 9.39 -9.48
CA ASP A 114 -2.95 9.11 -8.15
C ASP A 114 -2.09 8.00 -7.54
N PRO A 115 -1.25 8.32 -6.52
CA PRO A 115 -0.31 7.34 -5.98
C PRO A 115 -0.94 6.44 -4.91
N ARG A 116 -2.13 5.92 -5.20
CA ARG A 116 -2.84 5.02 -4.29
C ARG A 116 -3.22 3.75 -5.02
N CYS A 117 -3.33 2.64 -4.28
CA CYS A 117 -3.89 1.42 -4.83
C CYS A 117 -4.64 0.65 -3.75
N ALA A 118 -5.50 -0.25 -4.20
CA ALA A 118 -6.28 -1.12 -3.33
C ALA A 118 -6.15 -2.56 -3.81
N VAL A 119 -5.91 -3.47 -2.88
CA VAL A 119 -5.68 -4.89 -3.15
C VAL A 119 -6.52 -5.70 -2.19
N TRP A 120 -7.48 -6.46 -2.70
CA TRP A 120 -8.39 -7.19 -1.83
C TRP A 120 -9.10 -8.34 -2.55
N GLY A 121 -9.64 -9.25 -1.75
CA GLY A 121 -10.48 -10.33 -2.20
C GLY A 121 -11.79 -10.37 -1.43
N MET A 122 -12.67 -11.23 -1.83
CA MET A 122 -14.00 -11.36 -1.22
C MET A 122 -13.95 -11.96 0.19
N ASN A 123 -12.86 -12.67 0.52
CA ASN A 123 -12.61 -13.23 1.84
C ASN A 123 -11.10 -13.23 2.08
N HIS A 124 -10.67 -13.72 3.24
CA HIS A 124 -9.24 -13.70 3.58
C HIS A 124 -8.37 -14.49 2.58
N VAL A 125 -8.82 -15.69 2.20
CA VAL A 125 -8.05 -16.52 1.23
C VAL A 125 -7.88 -15.77 -0.09
N ASP A 126 -8.95 -15.13 -0.57
CA ASP A 126 -8.89 -14.36 -1.82
C ASP A 126 -8.06 -13.08 -1.68
N THR A 127 -8.03 -12.47 -0.49
CA THR A 127 -7.15 -11.33 -0.23
C THR A 127 -5.68 -11.75 -0.27
N VAL A 128 -5.34 -12.92 0.30
CA VAL A 128 -3.99 -13.48 0.17
C VAL A 128 -3.62 -13.65 -1.30
N ARG A 129 -4.52 -14.23 -2.10
CA ARG A 129 -4.30 -14.40 -3.53
C ARG A 129 -4.15 -13.06 -4.26
N ALA A 130 -4.94 -12.06 -3.87
CA ALA A 130 -4.85 -10.72 -4.47
C ALA A 130 -3.48 -10.11 -4.22
N VAL A 131 -2.96 -10.22 -3.01
CA VAL A 131 -1.61 -9.75 -2.68
C VAL A 131 -0.56 -10.51 -3.47
N ASP A 132 -0.68 -11.85 -3.58
CA ASP A 132 0.25 -12.64 -4.38
C ASP A 132 0.25 -12.20 -5.85
N VAL A 133 -0.92 -12.00 -6.43
CA VAL A 133 -1.06 -11.57 -7.82
C VAL A 133 -0.51 -10.15 -8.00
N PHE A 134 -0.77 -9.27 -7.06
CA PHE A 134 -0.28 -7.89 -7.08
C PHE A 134 1.26 -7.87 -7.16
N VAL A 135 1.92 -8.73 -6.41
CA VAL A 135 3.38 -8.85 -6.42
C VAL A 135 3.87 -9.55 -7.68
N VAL A 136 3.34 -10.74 -7.98
CA VAL A 136 3.83 -11.60 -9.06
C VAL A 136 3.63 -10.97 -10.43
N LYS A 137 2.51 -10.29 -10.65
CA LYS A 137 2.22 -9.65 -11.95
C LYS A 137 2.93 -8.30 -12.12
N GLY A 138 3.71 -7.87 -11.12
CA GLY A 138 4.54 -6.68 -11.25
C GLY A 138 3.82 -5.37 -10.91
N TYR A 139 2.61 -5.40 -10.39
CA TYR A 139 1.91 -4.17 -10.01
C TYR A 139 2.60 -3.47 -8.85
N LEU A 140 3.11 -4.23 -7.87
CA LEU A 140 3.87 -3.64 -6.77
C LEU A 140 5.12 -2.94 -7.29
N ASP A 141 5.87 -3.59 -8.21
CA ASP A 141 7.05 -2.98 -8.82
C ASP A 141 6.69 -1.69 -9.54
N MET A 142 5.62 -1.70 -10.32
CA MET A 142 5.15 -0.50 -11.03
C MET A 142 4.79 0.62 -10.06
N PHE A 143 4.12 0.28 -8.96
CA PHE A 143 3.74 1.25 -7.95
C PHE A 143 4.97 1.87 -7.29
N VAL A 144 5.89 1.04 -6.81
CA VAL A 144 7.10 1.52 -6.14
C VAL A 144 7.95 2.35 -7.10
N ASN A 145 8.14 1.88 -8.34
CA ASN A 145 8.90 2.62 -9.34
C ASN A 145 8.26 3.98 -9.65
N GLY A 146 6.93 4.01 -9.75
CA GLY A 146 6.20 5.26 -9.96
C GLY A 146 6.38 6.25 -8.82
N VAL A 147 6.37 5.77 -7.58
CA VAL A 147 6.63 6.60 -6.40
C VAL A 147 8.07 7.13 -6.41
N VAL A 148 9.04 6.27 -6.72
CA VAL A 148 10.46 6.64 -6.78
C VAL A 148 10.69 7.70 -7.86
N GLU A 149 10.08 7.55 -9.03
CA GLU A 149 10.21 8.53 -10.11
C GLU A 149 9.74 9.93 -9.68
N LYS A 150 8.71 10.00 -8.84
CA LYS A 150 8.17 11.27 -8.35
C LYS A 150 9.07 11.93 -7.32
N LEU A 151 10.06 11.23 -6.77
CA LEU A 151 11.06 11.80 -5.86
C LEU A 151 12.14 12.57 -6.60
N GLN A 152 12.30 12.33 -7.88
CA GLN A 152 13.35 12.99 -8.67
C GLN A 152 12.99 14.46 -8.84
N PRO A 153 13.91 15.37 -8.52
CA PRO A 153 13.67 16.80 -8.72
C PRO A 153 13.61 17.16 -10.20
#